data_778d915cf73e080b3fee8315f816e7e2
#
_entry.id   778d915cf73e080b3fee8315f816e7e2
#
_cell.length_a   1.000
_cell.length_b   1.000
_cell.length_c   1.000
_cell.angle_alpha   90.00
_cell.angle_beta   90.00
_cell.angle_gamma   90.00
#
_symmetry.space_group_name_H-M   'P 1'
#
loop_
_entity.id
_entity.type
_entity.pdbx_description
1 polymer ?
#
loop_
_entity_poly.entity_id
_entity_poly.type
_entity_poly.pdbx_seq_one_letter_code
_entity_poly.pdbx_strand_id
1 'polypeptide(L)'
;MKKAKLNGHKVTIYDSIDELPMVRFHKYSKMLLVDAGVGSDINDFDAHLERATRFIRKGDNENGAKELENLRQCVYLILQEQSVRDLSFACLVAEIDGKPTDDLSEQGLCEVCKMLGGTPRVDFTKELDEVKKKIDSELTTYFPDLFDDAGAREYYDTMKRRTVAVLENIIEGETEARDRMIESMTEMMVLYVKPKTFAGRQSVEIQHDKEYESMCLTISRETHADAKKMTVMEYYNAYEYIRRMAKERQKLGSKRKTA
;
A
#
# COMPACT_ATOMS: atom_id res chain seq x y z
N MET A 1 12.35 16.54 -4.82
CA MET A 1 11.90 15.83 -6.08
C MET A 1 13.09 15.25 -6.83
N LYS A 2 12.97 13.99 -7.27
CA LYS A 2 13.95 13.26 -8.08
C LYS A 2 13.71 13.53 -9.56
N LYS A 3 14.80 13.78 -10.33
CA LYS A 3 14.74 13.88 -11.79
C LYS A 3 15.27 12.61 -12.42
N ALA A 4 14.53 12.05 -13.37
CA ALA A 4 14.88 10.84 -14.12
C ALA A 4 14.66 11.05 -15.61
N LYS A 5 15.21 10.14 -16.42
CA LYS A 5 14.94 10.08 -17.86
C LYS A 5 14.33 8.71 -18.15
N LEU A 6 13.05 8.68 -18.50
CA LEU A 6 12.30 7.47 -18.77
C LEU A 6 11.77 7.51 -20.19
N ASN A 7 12.08 6.50 -20.99
CA ASN A 7 11.68 6.39 -22.40
C ASN A 7 11.91 7.68 -23.24
N GLY A 8 13.04 8.37 -22.99
CA GLY A 8 13.37 9.61 -23.69
C GLY A 8 12.79 10.89 -23.07
N HIS A 9 11.78 10.79 -22.22
CA HIS A 9 11.15 11.90 -21.51
C HIS A 9 11.95 12.29 -20.26
N LYS A 10 11.96 13.59 -19.95
CA LYS A 10 12.48 14.13 -18.68
C LYS A 10 11.34 14.10 -17.67
N VAL A 11 11.49 13.32 -16.59
CA VAL A 11 10.46 13.11 -15.59
C VAL A 11 10.92 13.67 -14.26
N THR A 12 10.05 14.45 -13.60
CA THR A 12 10.22 14.90 -12.22
C THR A 12 9.28 14.07 -11.34
N ILE A 13 9.80 13.45 -10.27
CA ILE A 13 9.08 12.52 -9.41
C ILE A 13 9.13 13.03 -7.98
N TYR A 14 7.99 13.03 -7.29
CA TYR A 14 7.93 13.24 -5.85
C TYR A 14 8.61 12.08 -5.13
N ASP A 15 9.66 12.35 -4.38
CA ASP A 15 10.44 11.33 -3.68
C ASP A 15 10.63 11.64 -2.18
N SER A 16 9.97 12.67 -1.66
CA SER A 16 9.98 13.05 -0.24
C SER A 16 8.60 13.49 0.23
N ILE A 17 8.25 13.16 1.48
CA ILE A 17 6.99 13.54 2.12
C ILE A 17 6.83 15.06 2.33
N ASP A 18 7.93 15.80 2.34
CA ASP A 18 7.93 17.27 2.42
C ASP A 18 7.34 17.94 1.18
N GLU A 19 7.51 17.31 0.03
CA GLU A 19 7.11 17.88 -1.26
C GLU A 19 5.89 17.17 -1.86
N LEU A 20 5.62 15.91 -1.46
CA LEU A 20 4.54 15.09 -2.00
C LEU A 20 3.18 15.60 -1.51
N PRO A 21 2.28 16.08 -2.40
CA PRO A 21 0.94 16.50 -2.02
C PRO A 21 0.12 15.33 -1.44
N MET A 22 -0.62 15.58 -0.37
CA MET A 22 -1.40 14.55 0.33
C MET A 22 -2.44 13.87 -0.58
N VAL A 23 -3.03 14.59 -1.51
CA VAL A 23 -3.99 14.02 -2.48
C VAL A 23 -3.33 12.97 -3.40
N ARG A 24 -2.07 13.19 -3.80
CA ARG A 24 -1.29 12.24 -4.59
C ARG A 24 -0.87 11.03 -3.76
N PHE A 25 -0.41 11.28 -2.53
CA PHE A 25 -0.06 10.23 -1.58
C PHE A 25 -1.26 9.33 -1.26
N HIS A 26 -2.45 9.90 -1.08
CA HIS A 26 -3.68 9.13 -0.87
C HIS A 26 -3.98 8.21 -2.07
N LYS A 27 -3.90 8.70 -3.29
CA LYS A 27 -4.05 7.89 -4.51
C LYS A 27 -2.98 6.81 -4.60
N TYR A 28 -1.72 7.16 -4.39
CA TYR A 28 -0.59 6.25 -4.36
C TYR A 28 -0.78 5.13 -3.33
N SER A 29 -1.11 5.47 -2.08
CA SER A 29 -1.32 4.49 -1.02
C SER A 29 -2.52 3.58 -1.28
N LYS A 30 -3.57 4.11 -1.93
CA LYS A 30 -4.70 3.31 -2.39
C LYS A 30 -4.29 2.27 -3.45
N MET A 31 -3.47 2.66 -4.43
CA MET A 31 -2.95 1.71 -5.43
C MET A 31 -2.07 0.64 -4.77
N LEU A 32 -1.20 1.01 -3.83
CA LEU A 32 -0.41 0.04 -3.06
C LEU A 32 -1.29 -0.90 -2.22
N LEU A 33 -2.40 -0.41 -1.67
CA LEU A 33 -3.36 -1.23 -0.93
C LEU A 33 -4.01 -2.28 -1.85
N VAL A 34 -4.37 -1.91 -3.08
CA VAL A 34 -4.91 -2.83 -4.09
C VAL A 34 -3.84 -3.82 -4.55
N ASP A 35 -2.64 -3.36 -4.86
CA ASP A 35 -1.51 -4.22 -5.26
C ASP A 35 -1.20 -5.28 -4.17
N ALA A 36 -1.12 -4.87 -2.91
CA ALA A 36 -0.85 -5.77 -1.79
C ALA A 36 -2.00 -6.74 -1.47
N GLY A 37 -3.24 -6.37 -1.75
CA GLY A 37 -4.42 -7.14 -1.35
C GLY A 37 -5.07 -7.94 -2.47
N VAL A 38 -4.88 -7.55 -3.72
CA VAL A 38 -5.43 -8.20 -4.91
C VAL A 38 -4.33 -8.64 -5.86
N GLY A 39 -3.29 -7.81 -6.04
CA GLY A 39 -2.23 -8.05 -7.01
C GLY A 39 -2.72 -7.91 -8.46
N SER A 40 -1.80 -8.10 -9.41
CA SER A 40 -2.09 -7.93 -10.83
C SER A 40 -1.26 -8.84 -11.75
N ASP A 41 -0.71 -9.95 -11.21
CA ASP A 41 0.04 -10.93 -11.99
C ASP A 41 -0.39 -12.37 -11.70
N ILE A 42 0.18 -13.34 -12.42
CA ILE A 42 -0.18 -14.75 -12.31
C ILE A 42 0.26 -15.35 -10.96
N ASN A 43 1.32 -14.82 -10.33
CA ASN A 43 1.77 -15.30 -9.03
C ASN A 43 0.80 -14.86 -7.95
N ASP A 44 0.24 -13.64 -8.07
CA ASP A 44 -0.82 -13.16 -7.19
C ASP A 44 -2.08 -14.01 -7.31
N PHE A 45 -2.46 -14.39 -8.54
CA PHE A 45 -3.57 -15.31 -8.80
C PHE A 45 -3.38 -16.65 -8.09
N ASP A 46 -2.21 -17.29 -8.26
CA ASP A 46 -1.89 -18.56 -7.62
C ASP A 46 -1.87 -18.43 -6.09
N ALA A 47 -1.34 -17.33 -5.56
CA ALA A 47 -1.34 -17.06 -4.13
C ALA A 47 -2.76 -16.93 -3.55
N HIS A 48 -3.68 -16.25 -4.24
CA HIS A 48 -5.09 -16.19 -3.83
C HIS A 48 -5.77 -17.55 -3.84
N LEU A 49 -5.53 -18.35 -4.88
CA LEU A 49 -6.09 -19.69 -5.00
C LEU A 49 -5.59 -20.60 -3.88
N GLU A 50 -4.29 -20.56 -3.56
CA GLU A 50 -3.69 -21.31 -2.46
C GLU A 50 -4.29 -20.87 -1.11
N ARG A 51 -4.37 -19.56 -0.82
CA ARG A 51 -4.95 -19.04 0.42
C ARG A 51 -6.41 -19.43 0.56
N ALA A 52 -7.22 -19.26 -0.48
CA ALA A 52 -8.63 -19.68 -0.47
C ALA A 52 -8.78 -21.16 -0.12
N THR A 53 -7.97 -22.02 -0.76
CA THR A 53 -7.96 -23.46 -0.52
C THR A 53 -7.61 -23.79 0.93
N ARG A 54 -6.61 -23.10 1.52
CA ARG A 54 -6.20 -23.31 2.92
C ARG A 54 -7.29 -22.87 3.91
N PHE A 55 -7.93 -21.72 3.70
CA PHE A 55 -9.04 -21.26 4.54
C PHE A 55 -10.22 -22.26 4.50
N ILE A 56 -10.62 -22.69 3.31
CA ILE A 56 -11.73 -23.65 3.13
C ILE A 56 -11.42 -24.99 3.82
N ARG A 57 -10.19 -25.53 3.67
CA ARG A 57 -9.77 -26.78 4.32
C ARG A 57 -9.80 -26.69 5.85
N LYS A 58 -9.60 -25.49 6.41
CA LYS A 58 -9.71 -25.22 7.86
C LYS A 58 -11.13 -24.93 8.34
N GLY A 59 -12.12 -24.93 7.45
CA GLY A 59 -13.51 -24.62 7.77
C GLY A 59 -13.79 -23.12 7.86
N ASP A 60 -12.82 -22.24 7.55
CA ASP A 60 -13.00 -20.80 7.51
C ASP A 60 -13.53 -20.36 6.13
N ASN A 61 -14.79 -20.70 5.90
CA ASN A 61 -15.44 -20.45 4.61
C ASN A 61 -15.62 -18.94 4.31
N GLU A 62 -15.72 -18.09 5.35
CA GLU A 62 -15.85 -16.65 5.18
C GLU A 62 -14.58 -16.05 4.56
N ASN A 63 -13.42 -16.34 5.13
CA ASN A 63 -12.14 -15.85 4.59
C ASN A 63 -11.81 -16.55 3.26
N GLY A 64 -12.16 -17.82 3.08
CA GLY A 64 -12.06 -18.50 1.80
C GLY A 64 -12.87 -17.83 0.69
N ALA A 65 -14.10 -17.41 1.00
CA ALA A 65 -14.95 -16.68 0.04
C ALA A 65 -14.38 -15.28 -0.31
N LYS A 66 -13.80 -14.56 0.66
CA LYS A 66 -13.12 -13.28 0.41
C LYS A 66 -11.91 -13.45 -0.53
N GLU A 67 -11.11 -14.50 -0.34
CA GLU A 67 -9.98 -14.79 -1.21
C GLU A 67 -10.41 -15.12 -2.65
N LEU A 68 -11.50 -15.89 -2.81
CA LEU A 68 -12.06 -16.16 -4.14
C LEU A 68 -12.60 -14.89 -4.82
N GLU A 69 -13.16 -13.96 -4.06
CA GLU A 69 -13.59 -12.66 -4.59
C GLU A 69 -12.38 -11.80 -5.00
N ASN A 70 -11.31 -11.78 -4.19
CA ASN A 70 -10.06 -11.08 -4.51
C ASN A 70 -9.37 -11.71 -5.73
N LEU A 71 -9.37 -13.04 -5.85
CA LEU A 71 -8.89 -13.76 -7.03
C LEU A 71 -9.64 -13.31 -8.29
N ARG A 72 -10.96 -13.15 -8.22
CA ARG A 72 -11.75 -12.62 -9.33
C ARG A 72 -11.33 -11.20 -9.70
N GLN A 73 -11.07 -10.32 -8.71
CA GLN A 73 -10.56 -8.97 -8.96
C GLN A 73 -9.16 -9.01 -9.59
N CYS A 74 -8.28 -9.90 -9.11
CA CYS A 74 -6.95 -10.10 -9.67
C CYS A 74 -7.01 -10.42 -11.18
N VAL A 75 -7.93 -11.31 -11.60
CA VAL A 75 -8.15 -11.62 -13.03
C VAL A 75 -8.50 -10.36 -13.83
N TYR A 76 -9.38 -9.50 -13.31
CA TYR A 76 -9.72 -8.24 -13.99
C TYR A 76 -8.49 -7.32 -14.12
N LEU A 77 -7.65 -7.23 -13.08
CA LEU A 77 -6.45 -6.40 -13.10
C LEU A 77 -5.38 -6.95 -14.05
N ILE A 78 -5.22 -8.28 -14.14
CA ILE A 78 -4.31 -8.93 -15.11
C ILE A 78 -4.72 -8.59 -16.56
N LEU A 79 -6.02 -8.46 -16.84
CA LEU A 79 -6.53 -8.14 -18.16
C LEU A 79 -6.46 -6.65 -18.53
N GLN A 80 -6.10 -5.78 -17.58
CA GLN A 80 -5.92 -4.34 -17.85
C GLN A 80 -4.61 -4.07 -18.59
N GLU A 81 -4.59 -3.01 -19.40
CA GLU A 81 -3.37 -2.59 -20.12
C GLU A 81 -2.27 -2.09 -19.18
N GLN A 82 -2.65 -1.47 -18.07
CA GLN A 82 -1.74 -0.89 -17.10
C GLN A 82 -1.82 -1.65 -15.79
N SER A 83 -0.67 -2.01 -15.22
CA SER A 83 -0.64 -2.64 -13.90
C SER A 83 -0.94 -1.63 -12.80
N VAL A 84 -1.41 -2.12 -11.65
CA VAL A 84 -1.63 -1.29 -10.47
C VAL A 84 -0.32 -0.61 -10.02
N ARG A 85 0.82 -1.27 -10.21
CA ARG A 85 2.15 -0.72 -9.92
C ARG A 85 2.50 0.46 -10.83
N ASP A 86 2.21 0.37 -12.15
CA ASP A 86 2.40 1.48 -13.07
C ASP A 86 1.54 2.68 -12.68
N LEU A 87 0.28 2.44 -12.31
CA LEU A 87 -0.64 3.49 -11.85
C LEU A 87 -0.15 4.11 -10.52
N SER A 88 0.39 3.31 -9.60
CA SER A 88 0.97 3.84 -8.36
C SER A 88 2.19 4.72 -8.63
N PHE A 89 3.06 4.33 -9.58
CA PHE A 89 4.16 5.17 -10.03
C PHE A 89 3.68 6.47 -10.66
N ALA A 90 2.66 6.41 -11.53
CA ALA A 90 2.07 7.60 -12.16
C ALA A 90 1.55 8.63 -11.14
N CYS A 91 1.04 8.20 -9.98
CA CYS A 91 0.64 9.10 -8.90
C CYS A 91 1.80 9.96 -8.36
N LEU A 92 3.03 9.45 -8.42
CA LEU A 92 4.24 10.12 -7.93
C LEU A 92 4.91 11.01 -8.98
N VAL A 93 4.52 10.92 -10.25
CA VAL A 93 5.04 11.77 -11.32
C VAL A 93 4.49 13.18 -11.18
N ALA A 94 5.38 14.18 -11.01
CA ALA A 94 5.02 15.59 -10.90
C ALA A 94 4.94 16.25 -12.27
N GLU A 95 5.93 15.97 -13.14
CA GLU A 95 6.06 16.61 -14.45
C GLU A 95 6.65 15.65 -15.47
N ILE A 96 6.23 15.79 -16.73
CA ILE A 96 6.84 15.14 -17.90
C ILE A 96 7.20 16.24 -18.90
N ASP A 97 8.51 16.32 -19.26
CA ASP A 97 9.05 17.34 -20.17
C ASP A 97 8.68 18.78 -19.77
N GLY A 98 8.64 19.06 -18.46
CA GLY A 98 8.28 20.35 -17.88
C GLY A 98 6.78 20.67 -17.88
N LYS A 99 5.91 19.71 -18.22
CA LYS A 99 4.45 19.84 -18.11
C LYS A 99 3.95 19.13 -16.85
N PRO A 100 3.16 19.78 -16.00
CA PRO A 100 2.61 19.16 -14.79
C PRO A 100 1.60 18.05 -15.15
N THR A 101 1.53 17.03 -14.28
CA THR A 101 0.61 15.89 -14.41
C THR A 101 -0.47 15.97 -13.34
N ASP A 102 -1.33 16.98 -13.39
CA ASP A 102 -2.28 17.28 -12.30
C ASP A 102 -3.55 16.42 -12.33
N ASP A 103 -3.85 15.76 -13.46
CA ASP A 103 -4.99 14.87 -13.57
C ASP A 103 -4.71 13.53 -12.89
N LEU A 104 -5.26 13.36 -11.69
CA LEU A 104 -5.20 12.13 -10.90
C LEU A 104 -6.41 11.21 -11.11
N SER A 105 -7.23 11.46 -12.14
CA SER A 105 -8.24 10.50 -12.56
C SER A 105 -7.58 9.22 -13.09
N GLU A 106 -8.33 8.12 -13.13
CA GLU A 106 -7.83 6.88 -13.71
C GLU A 106 -7.34 7.08 -15.16
N GLN A 107 -8.08 7.86 -15.93
CA GLN A 107 -7.72 8.19 -17.30
C GLN A 107 -6.40 8.99 -17.36
N GLY A 108 -6.24 10.03 -16.53
CA GLY A 108 -5.02 10.84 -16.48
C GLY A 108 -3.79 10.01 -16.08
N LEU A 109 -3.93 9.13 -15.10
CA LEU A 109 -2.86 8.21 -14.68
C LEU A 109 -2.50 7.22 -15.79
N CYS A 110 -3.50 6.66 -16.50
CA CYS A 110 -3.26 5.80 -17.66
C CYS A 110 -2.53 6.54 -18.80
N GLU A 111 -2.85 7.82 -19.03
CA GLU A 111 -2.15 8.64 -20.03
C GLU A 111 -0.67 8.83 -19.66
N VAL A 112 -0.38 9.12 -18.38
CA VAL A 112 1.00 9.18 -17.86
C VAL A 112 1.73 7.86 -18.11
N CYS A 113 1.13 6.73 -17.79
CA CYS A 113 1.71 5.41 -18.01
C CYS A 113 1.96 5.15 -19.51
N LYS A 114 1.02 5.52 -20.39
CA LYS A 114 1.18 5.37 -21.85
C LYS A 114 2.30 6.23 -22.41
N MET A 115 2.43 7.48 -21.96
CA MET A 115 3.52 8.37 -22.38
C MET A 115 4.89 7.82 -21.98
N LEU A 116 5.01 7.30 -20.75
CA LEU A 116 6.29 6.81 -20.22
C LEU A 116 6.59 5.36 -20.61
N GLY A 117 5.56 4.55 -20.84
CA GLY A 117 5.68 3.10 -21.07
C GLY A 117 6.38 2.70 -22.36
N GLY A 118 6.15 3.42 -23.45
CA GLY A 118 6.81 3.20 -24.74
C GLY A 118 6.63 1.80 -25.33
N THR A 119 7.40 1.54 -26.43
CA THR A 119 7.49 0.22 -27.05
C THR A 119 8.98 -0.08 -27.31
N PRO A 120 9.64 -1.06 -26.65
CA PRO A 120 9.07 -1.99 -25.65
C PRO A 120 8.65 -1.30 -24.35
N ARG A 121 7.73 -1.93 -23.63
CA ARG A 121 7.21 -1.41 -22.36
C ARG A 121 8.34 -1.25 -21.34
N VAL A 122 8.46 -0.06 -20.77
CA VAL A 122 9.42 0.22 -19.69
C VAL A 122 8.85 -0.30 -18.37
N ASP A 123 9.66 -1.02 -17.63
CA ASP A 123 9.34 -1.46 -16.26
C ASP A 123 9.73 -0.35 -15.27
N PHE A 124 8.75 0.19 -14.56
CA PHE A 124 8.94 1.24 -13.53
C PHE A 124 9.22 0.68 -12.14
N THR A 125 9.27 -0.62 -11.98
CA THR A 125 9.39 -1.28 -10.66
C THR A 125 10.60 -0.77 -9.90
N LYS A 126 11.75 -0.61 -10.55
CA LYS A 126 12.97 -0.14 -9.90
C LYS A 126 12.83 1.28 -9.35
N GLU A 127 12.35 2.20 -10.18
CA GLU A 127 12.13 3.59 -9.82
C GLU A 127 11.08 3.73 -8.70
N LEU A 128 10.01 2.96 -8.80
CA LEU A 128 8.96 2.90 -7.77
C LEU A 128 9.52 2.38 -6.45
N ASP A 129 10.28 1.30 -6.45
CA ASP A 129 10.87 0.70 -5.24
C ASP A 129 11.85 1.65 -4.54
N GLU A 130 12.67 2.38 -5.31
CA GLU A 130 13.59 3.37 -4.75
C GLU A 130 12.84 4.51 -4.06
N VAL A 131 11.82 5.06 -4.73
CA VAL A 131 11.00 6.14 -4.18
C VAL A 131 10.18 5.66 -2.99
N LYS A 132 9.57 4.48 -3.09
CA LYS A 132 8.81 3.87 -2.01
C LYS A 132 9.66 3.70 -0.75
N LYS A 133 10.85 3.11 -0.87
CA LYS A 133 11.78 2.94 0.27
C LYS A 133 12.10 4.26 0.96
N LYS A 134 12.29 5.33 0.20
CA LYS A 134 12.57 6.65 0.75
C LYS A 134 11.36 7.21 1.50
N ILE A 135 10.18 7.20 0.87
CA ILE A 135 8.93 7.65 1.48
C ILE A 135 8.63 6.86 2.77
N ASP A 136 8.71 5.53 2.72
CA ASP A 136 8.46 4.65 3.87
C ASP A 136 9.46 4.93 5.01
N SER A 137 10.75 5.14 4.68
CA SER A 137 11.79 5.51 5.65
C SER A 137 11.51 6.86 6.30
N GLU A 138 11.08 7.86 5.53
CA GLU A 138 10.72 9.17 6.06
C GLU A 138 9.48 9.08 6.96
N LEU A 139 8.42 8.37 6.52
CA LEU A 139 7.20 8.17 7.31
C LEU A 139 7.48 7.49 8.65
N THR A 140 8.27 6.41 8.67
CA THR A 140 8.64 5.71 9.90
C THR A 140 9.56 6.53 10.79
N THR A 141 10.41 7.37 10.22
CA THR A 141 11.33 8.23 10.98
C THR A 141 10.61 9.39 11.66
N TYR A 142 9.73 10.07 10.92
CA TYR A 142 9.02 11.25 11.42
C TYR A 142 7.75 10.90 12.20
N PHE A 143 7.08 9.79 11.86
CA PHE A 143 5.80 9.39 12.44
C PHE A 143 5.81 7.92 12.89
N PRO A 144 6.74 7.50 13.78
CA PRO A 144 6.88 6.09 14.18
C PRO A 144 5.60 5.54 14.82
N ASP A 145 4.89 6.32 15.62
CA ASP A 145 3.63 5.91 16.27
C ASP A 145 2.49 5.57 15.28
N LEU A 146 2.61 5.98 14.02
CA LEU A 146 1.60 5.76 12.99
C LEU A 146 2.00 4.68 11.98
N PHE A 147 3.31 4.52 11.73
CA PHE A 147 3.82 3.68 10.65
C PHE A 147 4.73 2.53 11.11
N ASP A 148 5.09 2.47 12.41
CA ASP A 148 5.86 1.35 12.97
C ASP A 148 4.92 0.28 13.51
N ASP A 149 4.67 -0.77 12.72
CA ASP A 149 3.84 -1.91 13.09
C ASP A 149 4.71 -3.10 13.53
N ALA A 150 4.73 -3.37 14.84
CA ALA A 150 5.45 -4.51 15.41
C ALA A 150 4.97 -5.86 14.85
N GLY A 151 3.69 -5.96 14.52
CA GLY A 151 3.12 -7.16 13.91
C GLY A 151 3.63 -7.39 12.49
N ALA A 152 3.78 -6.32 11.71
CA ALA A 152 4.36 -6.42 10.37
C ALA A 152 5.81 -6.92 10.43
N ARG A 153 6.59 -6.55 11.44
CA ARG A 153 7.97 -7.07 11.61
C ARG A 153 7.99 -8.57 11.78
N GLU A 154 7.15 -9.12 12.66
CA GLU A 154 7.06 -10.57 12.90
C GLU A 154 6.65 -11.33 11.63
N TYR A 155 5.70 -10.78 10.87
CA TYR A 155 5.31 -11.33 9.57
C TYR A 155 6.48 -11.35 8.58
N TYR A 156 7.22 -10.24 8.42
CA TYR A 156 8.37 -10.18 7.52
C TYR A 156 9.53 -11.06 7.97
N ASP A 157 9.77 -11.20 9.27
CA ASP A 157 10.79 -12.12 9.81
C ASP A 157 10.41 -13.58 9.53
N THR A 158 9.14 -13.93 9.62
CA THR A 158 8.63 -15.26 9.28
C THR A 158 8.77 -15.53 7.78
N MET A 159 8.41 -14.56 6.94
CA MET A 159 8.57 -14.64 5.48
C MET A 159 10.04 -14.83 5.09
N LYS A 160 10.96 -14.07 5.69
CA LYS A 160 12.40 -14.19 5.44
C LYS A 160 12.92 -15.59 5.82
N ARG A 161 12.56 -16.11 7.01
CA ARG A 161 12.96 -17.45 7.44
C ARG A 161 12.41 -18.54 6.52
N ARG A 162 11.15 -18.41 6.08
CA ARG A 162 10.55 -19.32 5.10
C ARG A 162 11.32 -19.29 3.78
N THR A 163 11.64 -18.10 3.26
CA THR A 163 12.39 -17.96 2.01
C THR A 163 13.78 -18.60 2.10
N VAL A 164 14.49 -18.40 3.21
CA VAL A 164 15.79 -19.06 3.46
C VAL A 164 15.63 -20.58 3.43
N ALA A 165 14.63 -21.14 4.12
CA ALA A 165 14.40 -22.59 4.15
C ALA A 165 14.07 -23.16 2.75
N VAL A 166 13.30 -22.41 1.92
CA VAL A 166 13.04 -22.80 0.52
C VAL A 166 14.33 -22.80 -0.31
N LEU A 167 15.18 -21.78 -0.15
CA LEU A 167 16.47 -21.71 -0.86
C LEU A 167 17.42 -22.85 -0.42
N GLU A 168 17.44 -23.20 0.87
CA GLU A 168 18.21 -24.33 1.37
C GLU A 168 17.71 -25.66 0.79
N ASN A 169 16.40 -25.85 0.61
CA ASN A 169 15.86 -27.04 -0.09
C ASN A 169 16.35 -27.11 -1.54
N ILE A 170 16.43 -25.97 -2.23
CA ILE A 170 16.91 -25.92 -3.63
C ILE A 170 18.41 -26.25 -3.71
N ILE A 171 19.21 -25.77 -2.77
CA ILE A 171 20.69 -25.90 -2.80
C ILE A 171 21.16 -27.24 -2.25
N GLU A 172 20.60 -27.69 -1.12
CA GLU A 172 21.05 -28.85 -0.36
C GLU A 172 20.19 -30.10 -0.60
N GLY A 173 19.04 -29.93 -1.26
CA GLY A 173 18.02 -30.95 -1.46
C GLY A 173 16.92 -30.92 -0.40
N GLU A 174 15.77 -31.45 -0.78
CA GLU A 174 14.56 -31.46 0.05
C GLU A 174 14.72 -32.40 1.24
N THR A 175 14.27 -31.97 2.41
CA THR A 175 14.18 -32.82 3.60
C THR A 175 12.80 -32.69 4.24
N GLU A 176 12.24 -33.79 4.72
CA GLU A 176 10.91 -33.82 5.35
C GLU A 176 10.79 -32.85 6.54
N ALA A 177 11.86 -32.67 7.29
CA ALA A 177 11.88 -31.71 8.41
C ALA A 177 11.78 -30.25 7.95
N ARG A 178 12.50 -29.92 6.87
CA ARG A 178 12.49 -28.58 6.30
C ARG A 178 11.17 -28.25 5.60
N ASP A 179 10.58 -29.24 4.92
CA ASP A 179 9.25 -29.11 4.30
C ASP A 179 8.17 -28.88 5.34
N ARG A 180 8.18 -29.58 6.46
CA ARG A 180 7.26 -29.34 7.59
C ARG A 180 7.44 -27.93 8.18
N MET A 181 8.68 -27.47 8.29
CA MET A 181 8.97 -26.11 8.78
C MET A 181 8.45 -25.04 7.81
N ILE A 182 8.67 -25.19 6.50
CA ILE A 182 8.16 -24.31 5.45
C ILE A 182 6.62 -24.26 5.49
N GLU A 183 5.98 -25.42 5.59
CA GLU A 183 4.52 -25.53 5.65
C GLU A 183 3.97 -24.84 6.91
N SER A 184 4.57 -25.07 8.09
CA SER A 184 4.18 -24.42 9.33
C SER A 184 4.30 -22.89 9.23
N MET A 185 5.41 -22.36 8.68
CA MET A 185 5.58 -20.91 8.48
C MET A 185 4.59 -20.37 7.45
N THR A 186 4.29 -21.10 6.39
CA THR A 186 3.28 -20.72 5.39
C THR A 186 1.89 -20.63 6.03
N GLU A 187 1.53 -21.60 6.87
CA GLU A 187 0.27 -21.55 7.62
C GLU A 187 0.18 -20.36 8.55
N MET A 188 1.25 -20.07 9.30
CA MET A 188 1.30 -18.90 10.18
C MET A 188 1.08 -17.59 9.39
N MET A 189 1.74 -17.45 8.23
CA MET A 189 1.59 -16.27 7.38
C MET A 189 0.17 -16.11 6.83
N VAL A 190 -0.44 -17.19 6.36
CA VAL A 190 -1.83 -17.18 5.85
C VAL A 190 -2.83 -16.81 6.93
N LEU A 191 -2.63 -17.31 8.16
CA LEU A 191 -3.54 -17.01 9.28
C LEU A 191 -3.33 -15.62 9.88
N TYR A 192 -2.14 -15.08 9.74
CA TYR A 192 -1.79 -13.75 10.27
C TYR A 192 -2.49 -12.63 9.49
N VAL A 193 -2.49 -12.71 8.18
CA VAL A 193 -3.13 -11.71 7.32
C VAL A 193 -4.51 -12.21 6.88
N LYS A 194 -5.55 -11.80 7.60
CA LYS A 194 -6.92 -12.07 7.16
C LYS A 194 -7.22 -11.30 5.88
N PRO A 195 -7.87 -11.94 4.89
CA PRO A 195 -8.18 -11.28 3.62
C PRO A 195 -9.14 -10.12 3.83
N LYS A 196 -8.80 -8.99 3.23
CA LYS A 196 -9.67 -7.83 3.14
C LYS A 196 -10.57 -7.97 1.91
N THR A 197 -11.75 -7.35 1.94
CA THR A 197 -12.68 -7.35 0.80
C THR A 197 -12.39 -6.17 -0.10
N PHE A 198 -12.13 -6.42 -1.37
CA PHE A 198 -11.92 -5.38 -2.40
C PHE A 198 -13.12 -5.19 -3.33
N ALA A 199 -14.22 -5.89 -3.07
CA ALA A 199 -15.44 -5.78 -3.86
C ALA A 199 -16.63 -5.28 -3.04
N GLY A 200 -17.63 -4.68 -3.74
CA GLY A 200 -18.90 -4.27 -3.16
C GLY A 200 -18.80 -3.04 -2.25
N ARG A 201 -19.88 -2.82 -1.48
CA ARG A 201 -20.06 -1.59 -0.67
C ARG A 201 -19.10 -1.51 0.55
N GLN A 202 -18.54 -2.62 0.96
CA GLN A 202 -17.60 -2.72 2.09
C GLN A 202 -16.14 -2.86 1.62
N SER A 203 -15.88 -2.55 0.35
CA SER A 203 -14.52 -2.55 -0.19
C SER A 203 -13.59 -1.70 0.67
N VAL A 204 -12.39 -2.22 0.92
CA VAL A 204 -11.34 -1.52 1.66
C VAL A 204 -10.96 -0.22 0.97
N GLU A 205 -11.04 -0.16 -0.37
CA GLU A 205 -10.80 1.06 -1.12
C GLU A 205 -11.79 2.17 -0.76
N ILE A 206 -13.10 1.81 -0.65
CA ILE A 206 -14.14 2.77 -0.26
C ILE A 206 -13.92 3.23 1.18
N GLN A 207 -13.51 2.32 2.07
CA GLN A 207 -13.19 2.68 3.46
C GLN A 207 -12.00 3.61 3.53
N HIS A 208 -10.94 3.31 2.79
CA HIS A 208 -9.74 4.14 2.70
C HIS A 208 -10.06 5.57 2.20
N ASP A 209 -10.91 5.70 1.18
CA ASP A 209 -11.38 7.01 0.68
C ASP A 209 -12.20 7.75 1.75
N LYS A 210 -13.13 7.08 2.44
CA LYS A 210 -13.94 7.68 3.50
C LYS A 210 -13.13 8.12 4.71
N GLU A 211 -12.15 7.33 5.12
CA GLU A 211 -11.25 7.68 6.23
C GLU A 211 -10.41 8.90 5.88
N TYR A 212 -9.87 8.95 4.66
CA TYR A 212 -9.15 10.11 4.16
C TYR A 212 -10.02 11.38 4.15
N GLU A 213 -11.23 11.32 3.56
CA GLU A 213 -12.15 12.45 3.52
C GLU A 213 -12.56 12.93 4.92
N SER A 214 -12.88 11.99 5.82
CA SER A 214 -13.22 12.30 7.20
C SER A 214 -12.06 12.97 7.95
N MET A 215 -10.84 12.50 7.72
CA MET A 215 -9.66 13.08 8.32
C MET A 215 -9.35 14.47 7.75
N CYS A 216 -9.47 14.66 6.42
CA CYS A 216 -9.33 15.97 5.79
C CYS A 216 -10.31 16.99 6.38
N LEU A 217 -11.58 16.61 6.57
CA LEU A 217 -12.57 17.48 7.21
C LEU A 217 -12.17 17.83 8.66
N THR A 218 -11.67 16.87 9.41
CA THR A 218 -11.24 17.08 10.80
C THR A 218 -10.05 18.03 10.87
N ILE A 219 -9.02 17.79 10.07
CA ILE A 219 -7.81 18.63 10.01
C ILE A 219 -8.17 20.04 9.56
N SER A 220 -8.95 20.17 8.47
CA SER A 220 -9.33 21.49 7.95
C SER A 220 -10.13 22.32 8.97
N ARG A 221 -10.99 21.65 9.77
CA ARG A 221 -11.75 22.33 10.83
C ARG A 221 -10.86 22.82 11.98
N GLU A 222 -9.90 22.01 12.42
CA GLU A 222 -9.05 22.35 13.56
C GLU A 222 -7.89 23.30 13.19
N THR A 223 -7.41 23.25 11.94
CA THR A 223 -6.27 24.07 11.47
C THR A 223 -6.67 25.29 10.66
N HIS A 224 -7.93 25.37 10.21
CA HIS A 224 -8.44 26.40 9.26
C HIS A 224 -7.69 26.41 7.91
N ALA A 225 -6.98 25.34 7.56
CA ALA A 225 -6.29 25.16 6.29
C ALA A 225 -6.91 24.02 5.49
N ASP A 226 -6.82 24.04 4.17
CA ASP A 226 -7.32 22.96 3.31
C ASP A 226 -6.39 21.75 3.37
N ALA A 227 -6.78 20.72 4.11
CA ALA A 227 -5.97 19.51 4.30
C ALA A 227 -5.61 18.80 2.98
N LYS A 228 -6.44 18.93 1.93
CA LYS A 228 -6.18 18.33 0.61
C LYS A 228 -5.03 19.00 -0.15
N LYS A 229 -4.68 20.25 0.22
CA LYS A 229 -3.57 21.00 -0.36
C LYS A 229 -2.26 20.87 0.42
N MET A 230 -2.30 20.22 1.57
CA MET A 230 -1.11 19.99 2.39
C MET A 230 -0.18 18.97 1.73
N THR A 231 1.10 19.06 2.06
CA THR A 231 2.05 17.96 1.83
C THR A 231 1.78 16.83 2.83
N VAL A 232 2.35 15.66 2.56
CA VAL A 232 2.24 14.50 3.48
C VAL A 232 2.78 14.85 4.87
N MET A 233 3.92 15.55 4.94
CA MET A 233 4.54 15.99 6.19
C MET A 233 3.60 16.93 6.97
N GLU A 234 3.06 17.96 6.32
CA GLU A 234 2.15 18.92 6.95
C GLU A 234 0.88 18.23 7.47
N TYR A 235 0.32 17.30 6.68
CA TYR A 235 -0.88 16.57 7.03
C TYR A 235 -0.70 15.70 8.28
N TYR A 236 0.37 14.90 8.35
CA TYR A 236 0.60 14.04 9.50
C TYR A 236 1.04 14.82 10.74
N ASN A 237 1.75 15.93 10.60
CA ASN A 237 2.02 16.85 11.71
C ASN A 237 0.71 17.42 12.30
N ALA A 238 -0.22 17.86 11.44
CA ALA A 238 -1.54 18.34 11.88
C ALA A 238 -2.35 17.22 12.56
N TYR A 239 -2.33 16.00 12.00
CA TYR A 239 -2.97 14.84 12.58
C TYR A 239 -2.44 14.50 13.98
N GLU A 240 -1.12 14.44 14.16
CA GLU A 240 -0.50 14.18 15.46
C GLU A 240 -0.82 15.27 16.50
N TYR A 241 -0.80 16.52 16.08
CA TYR A 241 -1.20 17.64 16.93
C TYR A 241 -2.65 17.45 17.44
N ILE A 242 -3.59 17.17 16.56
CA ILE A 242 -5.01 16.95 16.91
C ILE A 242 -5.14 15.73 17.85
N ARG A 243 -4.45 14.63 17.55
CA ARG A 243 -4.44 13.41 18.38
C ARG A 243 -3.93 13.69 19.80
N ARG A 244 -2.87 14.49 19.93
CA ARG A 244 -2.30 14.91 21.23
C ARG A 244 -3.30 15.75 22.01
N MET A 245 -3.89 16.76 21.37
CA MET A 245 -4.89 17.63 21.99
C MET A 245 -6.15 16.84 22.46
N ALA A 246 -6.59 15.87 21.67
CA ALA A 246 -7.71 15.01 22.05
C ALA A 246 -7.39 14.18 23.31
N LYS A 247 -6.19 13.59 23.38
CA LYS A 247 -5.73 12.84 24.58
C LYS A 247 -5.66 13.72 25.83
N GLU A 248 -5.18 14.96 25.70
CA GLU A 248 -5.13 15.91 26.82
C GLU A 248 -6.53 16.30 27.33
N ARG A 249 -7.46 16.59 26.41
CA ARG A 249 -8.86 16.88 26.75
C ARG A 249 -9.52 15.71 27.50
N GLN A 250 -9.28 14.46 27.07
CA GLN A 250 -9.78 13.27 27.77
C GLN A 250 -9.22 13.13 29.18
N LYS A 251 -7.92 13.36 29.38
CA LYS A 251 -7.29 13.33 30.73
C LYS A 251 -7.85 14.40 31.67
N LEU A 252 -8.15 15.58 31.16
CA LEU A 252 -8.77 16.64 31.97
C LEU A 252 -10.23 16.34 32.30
N GLY A 253 -10.97 15.75 31.35
CA GLY A 253 -12.36 15.34 31.58
C GLY A 253 -12.51 14.19 32.59
N SER A 254 -11.57 13.25 32.62
CA SER A 254 -11.57 12.15 33.62
C SER A 254 -11.26 12.65 35.03
N LYS A 255 -10.33 13.61 35.19
CA LYS A 255 -10.00 14.21 36.50
C LYS A 255 -11.15 15.02 37.08
N ARG A 256 -12.02 15.60 36.26
CA ARG A 256 -13.22 16.34 36.73
C ARG A 256 -14.37 15.42 37.19
N LYS A 257 -14.38 14.15 36.80
CA LYS A 257 -15.40 13.17 37.21
C LYS A 257 -15.04 12.43 38.49
N THR A 258 -13.81 12.53 38.97
CA THR A 258 -13.29 11.88 40.17
C THR A 258 -13.07 12.85 41.35
N ALA A 259 -13.32 14.13 41.14
CA ALA A 259 -13.38 15.17 42.19
C ALA A 259 -14.82 15.63 42.45
#